data_6865850f2a213ff1852a7e79a3fabba4
#
_entry.id   6865850f2a213ff1852a7e79a3fabba4
#
_cell.length_a   1.000
_cell.length_b   1.000
_cell.length_c   1.000
_cell.angle_alpha   90.00
_cell.angle_beta   90.00
_cell.angle_gamma   90.00
#
_symmetry.space_group_name_H-M   'P 1'
#
loop_
_entity.id
_entity.type
_entity.pdbx_description
1 polymer ?
#
loop_
_entity_poly.entity_id
_entity_poly.type
_entity_poly.pdbx_seq_one_letter_code
_entity_poly.pdbx_strand_id
1 'polypeptide(L)'
;SFPTRRSSDLDKVVRFADKNRHQVFIEPEGLYTNEMYIGGMSSSLPEDVQEEMYHSVPGLEHAKIVKNAYAIEYDCINPRQLYPTLEFKKIKGLFSGGQFNGSSGYEEAAAQGLIAGINAALEVKGQEQLILDRSEAYIGVLIDDLVTKENHEPYRMMTSRAEYRLLLRQDNADLRLRKKGYQAGLISEEDYQKILTKEEQIKTEISRVEHTNIGANKEVQ
;
A
#
# COMPACT_ATOMS: atom_id res chain seq x y z
N SER A 1 -3.31 -14.88 17.42
CA SER A 1 -2.37 -14.83 16.29
C SER A 1 -2.99 -15.58 15.12
N PHE A 2 -3.03 -14.98 13.97
CA PHE A 2 -3.41 -15.67 12.74
C PHE A 2 -2.13 -15.98 11.97
N PRO A 3 -1.76 -17.25 11.77
CA PRO A 3 -0.65 -17.60 10.91
C PRO A 3 -1.03 -17.26 9.46
N THR A 4 -0.42 -16.26 8.91
CA THR A 4 -0.61 -15.87 7.52
C THR A 4 0.43 -16.57 6.67
N ARG A 5 0.10 -17.75 6.16
CA ARG A 5 0.91 -18.43 5.15
C ARG A 5 0.64 -17.80 3.78
N ARG A 6 1.64 -17.18 3.19
CA ARG A 6 1.65 -16.98 1.74
C ARG A 6 2.04 -18.30 1.09
N SER A 7 1.07 -19.03 0.57
CA SER A 7 1.36 -20.24 -0.21
C SER A 7 1.37 -19.88 -1.71
N SER A 8 2.40 -19.14 -2.13
CA SER A 8 2.61 -18.84 -3.56
C SER A 8 2.78 -20.11 -4.41
N ASP A 9 3.20 -21.20 -3.82
CA ASP A 9 3.43 -22.48 -4.48
C ASP A 9 2.14 -23.20 -4.77
N LEU A 10 1.22 -23.24 -3.81
CA LEU A 10 -0.10 -23.82 -3.98
C LEU A 10 -0.92 -23.08 -5.04
N ASP A 11 -0.72 -21.78 -5.19
CA ASP A 11 -1.40 -21.00 -6.23
C ASP A 11 -1.06 -21.51 -7.63
N LYS A 12 0.20 -21.86 -7.91
CA LYS A 12 0.59 -22.40 -9.22
C LYS A 12 0.00 -23.77 -9.49
N VAL A 13 0.04 -24.64 -8.50
CA VAL A 13 -0.42 -26.04 -8.64
C VAL A 13 -1.93 -26.14 -8.58
N VAL A 14 -2.60 -25.36 -7.73
CA VAL A 14 -4.06 -25.45 -7.51
C VAL A 14 -4.81 -24.44 -8.34
N ARG A 15 -4.43 -23.15 -8.27
CA ARG A 15 -5.16 -22.05 -8.90
C ARG A 15 -4.91 -21.92 -10.40
N PHE A 16 -3.73 -22.34 -10.86
CA PHE A 16 -3.32 -22.31 -12.26
C PHE A 16 -2.96 -23.70 -12.80
N ALA A 17 -3.61 -24.74 -12.28
CA ALA A 17 -3.41 -26.12 -12.72
C ALA A 17 -3.76 -26.34 -14.20
N ASP A 18 -4.58 -25.47 -14.80
CA ASP A 18 -4.94 -25.48 -16.20
C ASP A 18 -3.81 -24.98 -17.13
N LYS A 19 -2.75 -24.38 -16.58
CA LYS A 19 -1.64 -23.86 -17.34
C LYS A 19 -0.59 -24.94 -17.64
N ASN A 20 -0.22 -25.05 -18.91
CA ASN A 20 0.78 -26.04 -19.36
C ASN A 20 2.22 -25.67 -18.94
N ARG A 21 2.45 -24.46 -18.46
CA ARG A 21 3.76 -23.94 -18.04
C ARG A 21 3.60 -22.72 -17.15
N HIS A 22 4.60 -22.52 -16.28
CA HIS A 22 4.73 -21.32 -15.45
C HIS A 22 6.05 -20.62 -15.78
N GLN A 23 6.06 -19.31 -15.69
CA GLN A 23 7.24 -18.52 -15.94
C GLN A 23 8.17 -18.54 -14.72
N VAL A 24 9.46 -18.74 -14.98
CA VAL A 24 10.54 -18.62 -14.02
C VAL A 24 11.49 -17.54 -14.55
N PHE A 25 11.91 -16.63 -13.69
CA PHE A 25 12.90 -15.61 -14.00
C PHE A 25 14.22 -15.97 -13.36
N ILE A 26 15.30 -15.87 -14.13
CA ILE A 26 16.66 -16.10 -13.67
C ILE A 26 17.42 -14.78 -13.82
N GLU A 27 17.78 -14.18 -12.69
CA GLU A 27 18.36 -12.84 -12.63
C GLU A 27 19.70 -12.88 -11.90
N PRO A 28 20.79 -12.33 -12.49
CA PRO A 28 22.08 -12.26 -11.79
C PRO A 28 21.99 -11.42 -10.53
N GLU A 29 22.47 -11.92 -9.40
CA GLU A 29 22.54 -11.16 -8.14
C GLU A 29 23.58 -10.02 -8.18
N GLY A 30 24.52 -10.07 -9.12
CA GLY A 30 25.51 -9.02 -9.29
C GLY A 30 26.51 -9.29 -10.40
N LEU A 31 27.35 -8.30 -10.72
CA LEU A 31 28.32 -8.35 -11.80
C LEU A 31 29.51 -9.30 -11.52
N TYR A 32 29.79 -9.59 -10.26
CA TYR A 32 30.99 -10.32 -9.83
C TYR A 32 30.68 -11.62 -9.08
N THR A 33 29.44 -12.13 -9.22
CA THR A 33 29.02 -13.38 -8.62
C THR A 33 28.38 -14.30 -9.66
N ASN A 34 28.46 -15.61 -9.44
CA ASN A 34 27.73 -16.60 -10.22
C ASN A 34 26.35 -16.94 -9.59
N GLU A 35 25.99 -16.24 -8.53
CA GLU A 35 24.70 -16.45 -7.89
C GLU A 35 23.59 -15.82 -8.72
N MET A 36 22.51 -16.58 -8.88
CA MET A 36 21.32 -16.19 -9.61
C MET A 36 20.12 -16.17 -8.68
N TYR A 37 19.34 -15.11 -8.72
CA TYR A 37 18.03 -15.09 -8.11
C TYR A 37 17.02 -15.78 -9.01
N ILE A 38 16.24 -16.69 -8.42
CA ILE A 38 15.19 -17.42 -9.16
C ILE A 38 13.82 -16.88 -8.75
N GLY A 39 13.29 -15.99 -9.57
CA GLY A 39 11.95 -15.44 -9.41
C GLY A 39 10.87 -16.39 -9.91
N GLY A 40 9.76 -16.45 -9.19
CA GLY A 40 8.61 -17.28 -9.55
C GLY A 40 8.59 -18.69 -8.99
N MET A 41 9.59 -19.07 -8.17
CA MET A 41 9.67 -20.36 -7.51
C MET A 41 9.80 -20.24 -5.98
N SER A 42 9.33 -19.14 -5.40
CA SER A 42 9.32 -18.95 -3.95
C SER A 42 8.47 -20.04 -3.29
N SER A 43 8.98 -20.66 -2.24
CA SER A 43 8.40 -21.82 -1.58
C SER A 43 8.58 -21.76 -0.08
N SER A 44 7.69 -22.40 0.67
CA SER A 44 7.82 -22.67 2.10
C SER A 44 7.99 -24.16 2.40
N LEU A 45 8.26 -24.95 1.37
CA LEU A 45 8.49 -26.37 1.48
C LEU A 45 9.84 -26.66 2.16
N PRO A 46 10.04 -27.86 2.75
CA PRO A 46 11.33 -28.29 3.28
C PRO A 46 12.46 -28.23 2.24
N GLU A 47 13.69 -28.08 2.70
CA GLU A 47 14.86 -27.87 1.84
C GLU A 47 15.09 -28.98 0.81
N ASP A 48 14.93 -30.24 1.22
CA ASP A 48 15.03 -31.41 0.36
C ASP A 48 14.00 -31.37 -0.79
N VAL A 49 12.78 -31.00 -0.47
CA VAL A 49 11.70 -30.85 -1.47
C VAL A 49 11.98 -29.66 -2.41
N GLN A 50 12.55 -28.56 -1.90
CA GLN A 50 12.94 -27.45 -2.74
C GLN A 50 14.03 -27.87 -3.75
N GLU A 51 15.02 -28.62 -3.32
CA GLU A 51 16.08 -29.12 -4.20
C GLU A 51 15.50 -30.00 -5.33
N GLU A 52 14.64 -30.96 -5.01
CA GLU A 52 13.95 -31.76 -6.01
C GLU A 52 13.10 -30.93 -6.97
N MET A 53 12.38 -29.93 -6.44
CA MET A 53 11.56 -29.02 -7.24
C MET A 53 12.40 -28.21 -8.24
N TYR A 54 13.55 -27.66 -7.81
CA TYR A 54 14.44 -26.93 -8.70
C TYR A 54 15.07 -27.83 -9.75
N HIS A 55 15.51 -29.03 -9.37
CA HIS A 55 16.12 -29.99 -10.30
C HIS A 55 15.12 -30.55 -11.32
N SER A 56 13.81 -30.47 -11.06
CA SER A 56 12.79 -30.83 -12.04
C SER A 56 12.60 -29.82 -13.17
N VAL A 57 13.19 -28.62 -13.05
CA VAL A 57 13.08 -27.57 -14.06
C VAL A 57 14.15 -27.75 -15.14
N PRO A 58 13.80 -27.86 -16.44
CA PRO A 58 14.79 -27.96 -17.52
C PRO A 58 15.81 -26.83 -17.50
N GLY A 59 17.11 -27.21 -17.44
CA GLY A 59 18.22 -26.27 -17.33
C GLY A 59 18.71 -26.01 -15.90
N LEU A 60 17.99 -26.49 -14.88
CA LEU A 60 18.39 -26.38 -13.47
C LEU A 60 18.70 -27.74 -12.82
N GLU A 61 18.83 -28.80 -13.59
CA GLU A 61 19.01 -30.18 -13.12
C GLU A 61 20.26 -30.34 -12.22
N HIS A 62 21.22 -29.45 -12.36
CA HIS A 62 22.49 -29.48 -11.62
C HIS A 62 22.71 -28.16 -10.84
N ALA A 63 21.68 -27.34 -10.66
CA ALA A 63 21.80 -26.10 -9.94
C ALA A 63 22.06 -26.39 -8.46
N LYS A 64 23.01 -25.64 -7.87
CA LYS A 64 23.26 -25.69 -6.42
C LYS A 64 22.50 -24.56 -5.74
N ILE A 65 21.62 -24.90 -4.83
CA ILE A 65 20.90 -23.90 -4.02
C ILE A 65 21.88 -23.33 -2.99
N VAL A 66 22.12 -22.03 -3.04
CA VAL A 66 22.97 -21.31 -2.11
C VAL A 66 22.16 -20.81 -0.92
N LYS A 67 20.89 -20.43 -1.15
CA LYS A 67 19.97 -19.95 -0.13
C LYS A 67 18.55 -20.45 -0.45
N ASN A 68 18.01 -21.23 0.46
CA ASN A 68 16.67 -21.76 0.31
C ASN A 68 15.61 -20.66 0.38
N ALA A 69 14.50 -20.86 -0.31
CA ALA A 69 13.31 -20.06 -0.12
C ALA A 69 12.72 -20.30 1.28
N TYR A 70 12.05 -19.31 1.83
CA TYR A 70 11.50 -19.37 3.18
C TYR A 70 10.13 -18.70 3.26
N ALA A 71 9.32 -19.18 4.20
CA ALA A 71 8.09 -18.51 4.56
C ALA A 71 8.35 -17.44 5.62
N ILE A 72 7.63 -16.34 5.51
CA ILE A 72 7.58 -15.33 6.57
C ILE A 72 6.27 -15.55 7.33
N GLU A 73 6.39 -15.85 8.61
CA GLU A 73 5.27 -15.86 9.54
C GLU A 73 5.43 -14.70 10.52
N TYR A 74 4.34 -14.04 10.86
CA TYR A 74 4.35 -12.96 11.83
C TYR A 74 3.06 -12.90 12.62
N ASP A 75 3.18 -12.53 13.87
CA ASP A 75 2.05 -12.27 14.74
C ASP A 75 1.41 -10.92 14.38
N CYS A 76 0.09 -10.89 14.48
CA CYS A 76 -0.68 -9.65 14.36
C CYS A 76 -1.81 -9.63 15.40
N ILE A 77 -2.23 -8.44 15.75
CA ILE A 77 -3.43 -8.23 16.55
C ILE A 77 -4.68 -8.29 15.66
N ASN A 78 -5.84 -8.40 16.29
CA ASN A 78 -7.09 -8.08 15.62
C ASN A 78 -7.23 -6.54 15.57
N PRO A 79 -7.10 -5.90 14.39
CA PRO A 79 -7.07 -4.43 14.29
C PRO A 79 -8.41 -3.77 14.62
N ARG A 80 -9.49 -4.52 14.75
CA ARG A 80 -10.79 -4.02 15.26
C ARG A 80 -10.73 -3.56 16.71
N GLN A 81 -9.60 -3.83 17.42
CA GLN A 81 -9.30 -3.28 18.73
C GLN A 81 -8.83 -1.82 18.69
N LEU A 82 -8.58 -1.28 17.49
CA LEU A 82 -8.15 0.09 17.28
C LEU A 82 -9.33 1.00 16.92
N TYR A 83 -9.20 2.27 17.29
CA TYR A 83 -10.01 3.35 16.72
C TYR A 83 -9.53 3.70 15.32
N PRO A 84 -10.28 4.46 14.52
CA PRO A 84 -9.81 5.00 13.23
C PRO A 84 -8.55 5.88 13.35
N THR A 85 -8.21 6.35 14.53
CA THR A 85 -6.99 7.07 14.86
C THR A 85 -5.78 6.16 15.02
N LEU A 86 -5.97 4.84 14.97
CA LEU A 86 -5.01 3.77 15.27
C LEU A 86 -4.59 3.68 16.75
N GLU A 87 -5.32 4.34 17.65
CA GLU A 87 -5.19 4.17 19.09
C GLU A 87 -5.92 2.90 19.56
N PHE A 88 -5.37 2.21 20.54
CA PHE A 88 -6.04 1.07 21.17
C PHE A 88 -7.27 1.50 21.98
N LYS A 89 -8.40 0.84 21.76
CA LYS A 89 -9.66 1.09 22.48
C LYS A 89 -9.54 0.84 23.99
N LYS A 90 -8.66 -0.07 24.40
CA LYS A 90 -8.52 -0.48 25.80
C LYS A 90 -7.30 0.14 26.50
N ILE A 91 -6.39 0.73 25.78
CA ILE A 91 -5.13 1.28 26.32
C ILE A 91 -4.95 2.67 25.73
N LYS A 92 -5.30 3.68 26.55
CA LYS A 92 -5.17 5.08 26.13
C LYS A 92 -3.71 5.48 25.91
N GLY A 93 -3.47 6.25 24.85
CA GLY A 93 -2.15 6.74 24.47
C GLY A 93 -1.27 5.70 23.77
N LEU A 94 -1.78 4.48 23.55
CA LEU A 94 -1.06 3.45 22.79
C LEU A 94 -1.59 3.40 21.36
N PHE A 95 -0.70 3.68 20.41
CA PHE A 95 -1.00 3.64 18.97
C PHE A 95 -0.26 2.48 18.31
N SER A 96 -0.81 1.97 17.21
CA SER A 96 -0.26 0.83 16.48
C SER A 96 -0.28 1.06 14.98
N GLY A 97 0.73 0.53 14.28
CA GLY A 97 0.81 0.62 12.81
C GLY A 97 1.66 -0.49 12.21
N GLY A 98 1.45 -0.73 10.92
CA GLY A 98 2.24 -1.66 10.12
C GLY A 98 1.78 -3.11 10.20
N GLN A 99 2.73 -4.01 10.05
CA GLN A 99 2.51 -5.46 10.00
C GLN A 99 1.75 -5.99 11.23
N PHE A 100 2.01 -5.42 12.39
CA PHE A 100 1.35 -5.78 13.63
C PHE A 100 -0.18 -5.62 13.56
N ASN A 101 -0.69 -4.73 12.73
CA ASN A 101 -2.12 -4.54 12.45
C ASN A 101 -2.66 -5.47 11.35
N GLY A 102 -1.90 -6.47 10.92
CA GLY A 102 -2.36 -7.44 9.92
C GLY A 102 -2.24 -6.98 8.47
N SER A 103 -1.38 -6.00 8.18
CA SER A 103 -1.01 -5.61 6.81
C SER A 103 0.38 -6.14 6.45
N SER A 104 0.62 -6.46 5.17
CA SER A 104 1.89 -7.08 4.76
C SER A 104 2.74 -6.22 3.82
N GLY A 105 2.28 -5.03 3.41
CA GLY A 105 3.00 -4.16 2.49
C GLY A 105 3.76 -3.05 3.20
N TYR A 106 4.88 -2.61 2.61
CA TYR A 106 5.66 -1.48 3.13
C TYR A 106 4.88 -0.17 3.09
N GLU A 107 4.11 0.03 2.04
CA GLU A 107 3.29 1.22 1.83
C GLU A 107 2.17 1.30 2.87
N GLU A 108 1.52 0.17 3.15
CA GLU A 108 0.49 0.09 4.19
C GLU A 108 1.10 0.35 5.58
N ALA A 109 2.29 -0.17 5.84
CA ALA A 109 2.99 0.05 7.11
C ALA A 109 3.37 1.53 7.29
N ALA A 110 3.91 2.15 6.25
CA ALA A 110 4.28 3.58 6.26
C ALA A 110 3.04 4.48 6.48
N ALA A 111 1.94 4.20 5.78
CA ALA A 111 0.70 4.95 5.92
C ALA A 111 0.11 4.86 7.33
N GLN A 112 0.08 3.67 7.91
CA GLN A 112 -0.39 3.47 9.29
C GLN A 112 0.52 4.15 10.29
N GLY A 113 1.84 3.99 10.14
CA GLY A 113 2.82 4.64 11.02
C GLY A 113 2.71 6.16 10.98
N LEU A 114 2.49 6.75 9.81
CA LEU A 114 2.27 8.18 9.65
C LEU A 114 1.02 8.64 10.43
N ILE A 115 -0.14 7.99 10.23
CA ILE A 115 -1.39 8.39 10.90
C ILE A 115 -1.30 8.15 12.42
N ALA A 116 -0.73 7.03 12.85
CA ALA A 116 -0.53 6.74 14.26
C ALA A 116 0.37 7.81 14.93
N GLY A 117 1.48 8.18 14.27
CA GLY A 117 2.39 9.22 14.76
C GLY A 117 1.77 10.61 14.82
N ILE A 118 0.99 10.99 13.78
CA ILE A 118 0.24 12.27 13.79
C ILE A 118 -0.72 12.29 14.97
N ASN A 119 -1.53 11.25 15.14
CA ASN A 119 -2.56 11.21 16.17
C ASN A 119 -1.98 11.14 17.58
N ALA A 120 -0.88 10.44 17.78
CA ALA A 120 -0.15 10.45 19.03
C ALA A 120 0.37 11.87 19.37
N ALA A 121 0.91 12.57 18.39
CA ALA A 121 1.39 13.95 18.59
C ALA A 121 0.25 14.95 18.86
N LEU A 122 -0.88 14.81 18.17
CA LEU A 122 -2.07 15.65 18.38
C LEU A 122 -2.68 15.40 19.75
N GLU A 123 -2.73 14.13 20.21
CA GLU A 123 -3.20 13.80 21.56
C GLU A 123 -2.34 14.45 22.65
N VAL A 124 -1.02 14.36 22.53
CA VAL A 124 -0.08 15.00 23.48
C VAL A 124 -0.28 16.52 23.53
N LYS A 125 -0.63 17.12 22.38
CA LYS A 125 -0.93 18.57 22.29
C LYS A 125 -2.35 18.94 22.75
N GLY A 126 -3.20 17.97 23.08
CA GLY A 126 -4.61 18.19 23.39
C GLY A 126 -5.42 18.71 22.20
N GLN A 127 -5.01 18.39 20.97
CA GLN A 127 -5.67 18.78 19.73
C GLN A 127 -6.55 17.66 19.20
N GLU A 128 -7.48 18.01 18.31
CA GLU A 128 -8.34 17.04 17.62
C GLU A 128 -7.52 16.09 16.77
N GLN A 129 -7.79 14.79 16.91
CA GLN A 129 -7.08 13.75 16.15
C GLN A 129 -7.51 13.73 14.68
N LEU A 130 -6.60 13.36 13.81
CA LEU A 130 -6.81 13.28 12.38
C LEU A 130 -7.45 11.93 12.00
N ILE A 131 -8.63 11.99 11.40
CA ILE A 131 -9.27 10.86 10.72
C ILE A 131 -9.44 11.23 9.26
N LEU A 132 -9.07 10.31 8.38
CA LEU A 132 -9.27 10.43 6.94
C LEU A 132 -10.40 9.52 6.51
N ASP A 133 -11.39 10.08 5.85
CA ASP A 133 -12.51 9.33 5.30
C ASP A 133 -12.10 8.52 4.04
N ARG A 134 -12.88 7.51 3.73
CA ARG A 134 -12.71 6.67 2.52
C ARG A 134 -12.79 7.48 1.23
N SER A 135 -13.53 8.59 1.22
CA SER A 135 -13.64 9.53 0.10
C SER A 135 -12.47 10.51 0.01
N GLU A 136 -11.65 10.63 1.04
CA GLU A 136 -10.58 11.62 1.11
C GLU A 136 -9.21 11.07 0.72
N ALA A 137 -8.93 9.80 1.11
CA ALA A 137 -7.63 9.21 0.87
C ALA A 137 -7.67 7.68 0.82
N TYR A 138 -6.74 7.05 0.07
CA TYR A 138 -6.50 5.61 0.16
C TYR A 138 -6.07 5.18 1.57
N ILE A 139 -5.39 6.05 2.32
CA ILE A 139 -5.07 5.82 3.75
C ILE A 139 -6.35 5.69 4.56
N GLY A 140 -7.38 6.49 4.26
CA GLY A 140 -8.70 6.37 4.89
C GLY A 140 -9.36 5.02 4.59
N VAL A 141 -9.32 4.58 3.32
CA VAL A 141 -9.83 3.25 2.94
C VAL A 141 -9.09 2.13 3.67
N LEU A 142 -7.75 2.19 3.73
CA LEU A 142 -6.90 1.23 4.43
C LEU A 142 -7.28 1.11 5.90
N ILE A 143 -7.31 2.23 6.61
CA ILE A 143 -7.57 2.23 8.05
C ILE A 143 -9.00 1.79 8.36
N ASP A 144 -9.97 2.31 7.63
CA ASP A 144 -11.36 1.91 7.80
C ASP A 144 -11.56 0.41 7.57
N ASP A 145 -11.00 -0.16 6.50
CA ASP A 145 -11.05 -1.59 6.24
C ASP A 145 -10.41 -2.40 7.39
N LEU A 146 -9.27 -1.96 7.92
CA LEU A 146 -8.58 -2.65 9.02
C LEU A 146 -9.40 -2.66 10.31
N VAL A 147 -9.99 -1.53 10.69
CA VAL A 147 -10.65 -1.39 11.99
C VAL A 147 -12.11 -1.83 11.99
N THR A 148 -12.73 -1.99 10.82
CA THR A 148 -14.15 -2.36 10.69
C THR A 148 -14.38 -3.77 10.15
N LYS A 149 -13.54 -4.21 9.19
CA LYS A 149 -13.71 -5.51 8.51
C LYS A 149 -12.94 -6.62 9.20
N GLU A 150 -13.46 -7.82 9.11
CA GLU A 150 -12.72 -9.01 9.51
C GLU A 150 -11.82 -9.46 8.36
N ASN A 151 -10.52 -9.56 8.61
CA ASN A 151 -9.54 -9.99 7.64
C ASN A 151 -8.90 -11.30 8.11
N HIS A 152 -9.02 -12.35 7.31
CA HIS A 152 -8.40 -13.66 7.56
C HIS A 152 -7.05 -13.82 6.86
N GLU A 153 -6.71 -12.89 6.00
CA GLU A 153 -5.45 -12.83 5.25
C GLU A 153 -4.77 -11.47 5.47
N PRO A 154 -3.45 -11.35 5.25
CA PRO A 154 -2.77 -10.07 5.33
C PRO A 154 -3.41 -9.05 4.40
N TYR A 155 -3.79 -7.92 4.95
CA TYR A 155 -4.40 -6.86 4.17
C TYR A 155 -3.40 -6.28 3.16
N ARG A 156 -3.85 -6.14 1.93
CA ARG A 156 -3.16 -5.42 0.87
C ARG A 156 -4.08 -4.35 0.30
N MET A 157 -3.55 -3.13 0.18
CA MET A 157 -4.27 -2.04 -0.45
C MET A 157 -4.30 -2.22 -1.97
N MET A 158 -5.49 -2.26 -2.53
CA MET A 158 -5.72 -2.32 -3.97
C MET A 158 -6.75 -1.26 -4.36
N THR A 159 -6.62 -0.70 -5.55
CA THR A 159 -7.55 0.31 -6.05
C THR A 159 -9.00 -0.18 -6.12
N SER A 160 -9.20 -1.50 -6.28
CA SER A 160 -10.52 -2.14 -6.27
C SER A 160 -11.25 -2.06 -4.91
N ARG A 161 -10.52 -1.76 -3.82
CA ARG A 161 -11.11 -1.60 -2.49
C ARG A 161 -11.70 -0.21 -2.25
N ALA A 162 -11.37 0.76 -3.10
CA ALA A 162 -11.82 2.15 -2.97
C ALA A 162 -13.04 2.42 -3.85
N GLU A 163 -14.12 2.83 -3.23
CA GLU A 163 -15.38 3.23 -3.90
C GLU A 163 -15.15 4.50 -4.73
N TYR A 164 -14.34 5.42 -4.23
CA TYR A 164 -14.09 6.74 -4.84
C TYR A 164 -12.79 6.78 -5.65
N ARG A 165 -12.38 5.66 -6.26
CA ARG A 165 -11.08 5.54 -6.96
C ARG A 165 -10.87 6.57 -8.08
N LEU A 166 -11.95 7.07 -8.69
CA LEU A 166 -11.86 8.13 -9.71
C LEU A 166 -11.59 9.51 -9.11
N LEU A 167 -11.95 9.72 -7.83
CA LEU A 167 -11.64 10.92 -7.07
C LEU A 167 -10.25 10.85 -6.44
N LEU A 168 -9.86 9.68 -5.93
CA LEU A 168 -8.63 9.46 -5.18
C LEU A 168 -7.43 9.27 -6.13
N ARG A 169 -7.06 10.32 -6.87
CA ARG A 169 -5.94 10.30 -7.80
C ARG A 169 -4.70 10.96 -7.20
N GLN A 170 -3.55 10.60 -7.74
CA GLN A 170 -2.27 11.18 -7.33
C GLN A 170 -2.17 12.66 -7.74
N ASP A 171 -2.68 13.00 -8.93
CA ASP A 171 -2.61 14.35 -9.51
C ASP A 171 -3.36 15.41 -8.73
N ASN A 172 -4.35 15.05 -7.92
CA ASN A 172 -5.16 15.95 -7.11
C ASN A 172 -4.97 15.75 -5.58
N ALA A 173 -4.01 14.94 -5.16
CA ALA A 173 -3.82 14.61 -3.75
C ALA A 173 -3.44 15.84 -2.91
N ASP A 174 -2.68 16.76 -3.49
CA ASP A 174 -2.31 18.01 -2.84
C ASP A 174 -3.53 18.88 -2.52
N LEU A 175 -4.46 19.02 -3.45
CA LEU A 175 -5.69 19.80 -3.26
C LEU A 175 -6.61 19.17 -2.18
N ARG A 176 -6.63 17.85 -2.07
CA ARG A 176 -7.46 17.14 -1.08
C ARG A 176 -6.87 17.12 0.33
N LEU A 177 -5.55 17.00 0.47
CA LEU A 177 -4.92 16.60 1.72
C LEU A 177 -3.99 17.66 2.35
N ARG A 178 -3.47 18.63 1.58
CA ARG A 178 -2.49 19.59 2.13
C ARG A 178 -3.03 20.47 3.25
N LYS A 179 -4.30 20.84 3.19
CA LYS A 179 -4.94 21.57 4.30
C LYS A 179 -4.90 20.78 5.60
N LYS A 180 -5.23 19.48 5.54
CA LYS A 180 -5.17 18.59 6.71
C LYS A 180 -3.73 18.40 7.20
N GLY A 181 -2.77 18.25 6.28
CA GLY A 181 -1.35 18.17 6.61
C GLY A 181 -0.84 19.45 7.28
N TYR A 182 -1.26 20.62 6.83
CA TYR A 182 -0.95 21.90 7.47
C TYR A 182 -1.54 21.99 8.88
N GLN A 183 -2.81 21.66 9.04
CA GLN A 183 -3.47 21.63 10.35
C GLN A 183 -2.82 20.65 11.34
N ALA A 184 -2.32 19.53 10.85
CA ALA A 184 -1.55 18.57 11.65
C ALA A 184 -0.10 19.00 11.92
N GLY A 185 0.36 20.12 11.35
CA GLY A 185 1.71 20.63 11.54
C GLY A 185 2.80 19.94 10.71
N LEU A 186 2.43 19.24 9.64
CA LEU A 186 3.36 18.53 8.74
C LEU A 186 3.81 19.39 7.55
N ILE A 187 3.04 20.38 7.20
CA ILE A 187 3.24 21.24 6.04
C ILE A 187 3.57 22.65 6.54
N SER A 188 4.59 23.31 5.95
CA SER A 188 4.93 24.67 6.25
C SER A 188 3.87 25.67 5.78
N GLU A 189 3.82 26.85 6.40
CA GLU A 189 2.95 27.95 5.92
C GLU A 189 3.24 28.28 4.46
N GLU A 190 4.52 28.36 4.08
CA GLU A 190 4.93 28.66 2.70
C GLU A 190 4.36 27.65 1.70
N ASP A 191 4.45 26.35 2.01
CA ASP A 191 3.93 25.30 1.12
C ASP A 191 2.40 25.25 1.11
N TYR A 192 1.76 25.64 2.20
CA TYR A 192 0.31 25.76 2.24
C TYR A 192 -0.18 26.92 1.39
N GLN A 193 0.50 28.07 1.42
CA GLN A 193 0.17 29.24 0.58
C GLN A 193 0.32 28.92 -0.92
N LYS A 194 1.28 28.09 -1.32
CA LYS A 194 1.38 27.60 -2.72
C LYS A 194 0.13 26.88 -3.18
N ILE A 195 -0.49 26.09 -2.30
CA ILE A 195 -1.75 25.39 -2.63
C ILE A 195 -2.93 26.34 -2.74
N LEU A 196 -3.06 27.29 -1.82
CA LEU A 196 -4.13 28.30 -1.90
C LEU A 196 -4.01 29.11 -3.20
N THR A 197 -2.79 29.47 -3.59
CA THR A 197 -2.53 30.16 -4.86
C THR A 197 -2.93 29.30 -6.07
N LYS A 198 -2.58 27.99 -6.05
CA LYS A 198 -2.97 27.03 -7.11
C LYS A 198 -4.49 26.89 -7.21
N GLU A 199 -5.19 26.78 -6.09
CA GLU A 199 -6.66 26.70 -6.06
C GLU A 199 -7.31 27.94 -6.67
N GLU A 200 -6.80 29.13 -6.34
CA GLU A 200 -7.32 30.40 -6.89
C GLU A 200 -7.04 30.53 -8.38
N GLN A 201 -5.84 30.14 -8.83
CA GLN A 201 -5.49 30.12 -10.26
C GLN A 201 -6.41 29.18 -11.05
N ILE A 202 -6.70 27.98 -10.51
CA ILE A 202 -7.64 27.03 -11.16
C ILE A 202 -9.03 27.65 -11.27
N LYS A 203 -9.57 28.24 -10.20
CA LYS A 203 -10.89 28.89 -10.21
C LYS A 203 -10.96 30.03 -11.23
N THR A 204 -9.94 30.87 -11.23
CA THR A 204 -9.83 32.01 -12.16
C THR A 204 -9.79 31.52 -13.61
N GLU A 205 -8.99 30.49 -13.90
CA GLU A 205 -8.88 29.96 -15.26
C GLU A 205 -10.15 29.25 -15.73
N ILE A 206 -10.82 28.51 -14.87
CA ILE A 206 -12.13 27.92 -15.18
C ILE A 206 -13.13 29.02 -15.55
N SER A 207 -13.23 30.06 -14.72
CA SER A 207 -14.13 31.19 -14.99
C SER A 207 -13.76 31.90 -16.29
N ARG A 208 -12.48 32.10 -16.58
CA ARG A 208 -12.02 32.70 -17.83
C ARG A 208 -12.47 31.87 -19.04
N VAL A 209 -12.29 30.55 -18.98
CA VAL A 209 -12.67 29.64 -20.08
C VAL A 209 -14.17 29.61 -20.30
N GLU A 210 -14.97 29.55 -19.21
CA GLU A 210 -16.43 29.56 -19.26
C GLU A 210 -17.00 30.81 -19.93
N HIS A 211 -16.32 31.95 -19.80
CA HIS A 211 -16.73 33.23 -20.38
C HIS A 211 -16.03 33.55 -21.72
N THR A 212 -15.18 32.66 -22.21
CA THR A 212 -14.48 32.85 -23.49
C THR A 212 -15.25 32.18 -24.61
N ASN A 213 -15.79 33.00 -25.53
CA ASN A 213 -16.44 32.49 -26.73
C ASN A 213 -15.46 32.42 -27.90
N ILE A 214 -15.32 31.27 -28.50
CA ILE A 214 -14.58 31.07 -29.75
C ILE A 214 -15.58 31.22 -30.89
N GLY A 215 -15.42 32.31 -31.70
CA GLY A 215 -16.24 32.51 -32.90
C GLY A 215 -15.97 31.44 -33.94
N ALA A 216 -17.01 31.03 -34.66
CA ALA A 216 -16.87 30.12 -35.82
C ALA A 216 -16.17 30.85 -36.96
N ASN A 217 -14.85 30.77 -37.03
CA ASN A 217 -14.05 31.24 -38.16
C ASN A 217 -13.44 30.07 -38.93
N LYS A 218 -12.86 30.33 -40.11
CA LYS A 218 -12.28 29.30 -40.98
C LYS A 218 -11.10 28.52 -40.38
N GLU A 219 -10.52 28.99 -39.27
CA GLU A 219 -9.39 28.34 -38.60
C GLU A 219 -9.87 27.34 -37.52
N VAL A 220 -11.16 27.37 -37.18
CA VAL A 220 -11.77 26.51 -36.14
C VAL A 220 -12.62 25.38 -36.77
N GLN A 221 -12.83 25.42 -38.11
CA GLN A 221 -13.44 24.35 -38.88
C GLN A 221 -12.39 23.35 -39.38
#